data_e5878670b263120d7f7bd3c28304607b
#
_entry.id   e5878670b263120d7f7bd3c28304607b
#
_cell.length_a   1.000
_cell.length_b   1.000
_cell.length_c   1.000
_cell.angle_alpha   90.00
_cell.angle_beta   90.00
_cell.angle_gamma   90.00
#
_symmetry.space_group_name_H-M   'P 1'
#
loop_
_entity.id
_entity.type
_entity.pdbx_description
1 polymer ?
#
loop_
_entity_poly.entity_id
_entity_poly.type
_entity_poly.pdbx_seq_one_letter_code
_entity_poly.pdbx_strand_id
1 'polypeptide(L)'
;MAISGQNQTTPKPKAEVKNLDFFYGKVQALKKINMPIAEKQVTALIGPSGCGKSTFLRCFNRMHDLYPNNRYCGEIILHPDNTNIVDRNVDAMEVRMRISMVFQKPNPFPKSIYENVAYGLRVRGMRKKHELDDKVEEALRGAALWNEVKDRLKDLAFNLSGGQQQRLCIARALAIDPEIVLFDEPTSALDPIATGSIEELVSELKKKVTILIVTHNMQQAARVSDFTAYMYLGDLIEFGDTSAVFTNPKRKETEDYITGRFG
;
A
#
# COMPACT_ATOMS: atom_id res chain seq x y z
N MET A 1 44.18 5.00 9.25
CA MET A 1 43.18 5.04 8.15
C MET A 1 41.82 5.21 8.81
N ALA A 2 41.23 6.39 8.72
CA ALA A 2 39.94 6.72 9.31
C ALA A 2 38.83 6.14 8.40
N ILE A 3 38.02 5.25 8.97
CA ILE A 3 36.82 4.75 8.32
C ILE A 3 35.78 5.87 8.40
N SER A 4 35.52 6.49 7.26
CA SER A 4 34.48 7.51 7.11
C SER A 4 33.12 6.89 7.41
N GLY A 5 32.54 7.23 8.56
CA GLY A 5 31.16 6.94 8.89
C GLY A 5 30.26 7.60 7.84
N GLN A 6 29.60 6.80 7.00
CA GLN A 6 28.51 7.28 6.17
C GLN A 6 27.39 7.71 7.11
N ASN A 7 27.16 9.02 7.19
CA ASN A 7 25.94 9.60 7.74
C ASN A 7 24.76 9.04 6.93
N GLN A 8 24.14 7.98 7.43
CA GLN A 8 22.82 7.56 6.96
C GLN A 8 21.83 8.66 7.38
N THR A 9 21.57 9.59 6.49
CA THR A 9 20.46 10.52 6.65
C THR A 9 19.18 9.69 6.74
N THR A 10 18.56 9.69 7.93
CA THR A 10 17.26 9.05 8.13
C THR A 10 16.29 9.56 7.06
N PRO A 11 15.68 8.69 6.26
CA PRO A 11 14.78 9.12 5.20
C PRO A 11 13.67 10.00 5.79
N LYS A 12 13.31 11.08 5.07
CA LYS A 12 12.22 11.96 5.48
C LYS A 12 10.94 11.15 5.60
N PRO A 13 10.22 11.21 6.72
CA PRO A 13 8.97 10.48 6.85
C PRO A 13 7.88 11.10 5.98
N LYS A 14 7.12 10.25 5.25
CA LYS A 14 5.87 10.64 4.59
C LYS A 14 4.70 10.57 5.56
N ALA A 15 4.73 9.60 6.48
CA ALA A 15 3.80 9.53 7.57
C ALA A 15 4.47 9.01 8.85
N GLU A 16 3.91 9.33 10.00
CA GLU A 16 4.34 8.82 11.31
C GLU A 16 3.15 8.24 12.05
N VAL A 17 3.28 6.99 12.48
CA VAL A 17 2.30 6.31 13.34
C VAL A 17 2.74 6.46 14.78
N LYS A 18 1.87 6.98 15.66
CA LYS A 18 2.17 7.26 17.06
C LYS A 18 1.13 6.62 17.97
N ASN A 19 1.56 5.62 18.75
CA ASN A 19 0.75 4.90 19.74
C ASN A 19 -0.61 4.45 19.19
N LEU A 20 -0.64 3.93 17.96
CA LEU A 20 -1.86 3.54 17.30
C LEU A 20 -2.42 2.25 17.91
N ASP A 21 -3.57 2.35 18.56
CA ASP A 21 -4.44 1.23 18.88
C ASP A 21 -5.63 1.20 17.92
N PHE A 22 -6.09 0.02 17.57
CA PHE A 22 -7.32 -0.14 16.79
C PHE A 22 -8.20 -1.25 17.37
N PHE A 23 -9.52 -1.00 17.40
CA PHE A 23 -10.50 -1.91 17.99
C PHE A 23 -11.63 -2.20 17.00
N TYR A 24 -11.96 -3.50 16.84
CA TYR A 24 -13.21 -3.97 16.30
C TYR A 24 -14.20 -4.18 17.46
N GLY A 25 -15.08 -3.21 17.70
CA GLY A 25 -15.94 -3.22 18.87
C GLY A 25 -15.14 -3.28 20.18
N LYS A 26 -15.18 -4.42 20.87
CA LYS A 26 -14.44 -4.66 22.13
C LYS A 26 -13.08 -5.35 21.91
N VAL A 27 -12.81 -5.87 20.73
CA VAL A 27 -11.59 -6.63 20.43
C VAL A 27 -10.51 -5.67 19.97
N GLN A 28 -9.39 -5.62 20.69
CA GLN A 28 -8.22 -4.86 20.29
C GLN A 28 -7.43 -5.63 19.21
N ALA A 29 -7.31 -5.06 18.03
CA ALA A 29 -6.62 -5.66 16.88
C ALA A 29 -5.21 -5.10 16.67
N LEU A 30 -4.94 -3.86 17.08
CA LEU A 30 -3.61 -3.24 17.04
C LEU A 30 -3.28 -2.64 18.40
N LYS A 31 -2.00 -2.73 18.82
CA LYS A 31 -1.55 -2.38 20.15
C LYS A 31 -0.35 -1.43 20.07
N LYS A 32 -0.60 -0.14 20.36
CA LYS A 32 0.40 0.94 20.48
C LYS A 32 1.48 0.92 19.38
N ILE A 33 1.05 0.73 18.13
CA ILE A 33 1.98 0.72 16.99
C ILE A 33 2.66 2.08 16.88
N ASN A 34 4.00 2.06 16.79
CA ASN A 34 4.83 3.24 16.53
C ASN A 34 5.76 2.93 15.37
N MET A 35 5.63 3.66 14.24
CA MET A 35 6.40 3.38 13.04
C MET A 35 6.44 4.60 12.10
N PRO A 36 7.61 5.02 11.61
CA PRO A 36 7.70 5.98 10.51
C PRO A 36 7.47 5.29 9.17
N ILE A 37 6.89 6.00 8.22
CA ILE A 37 6.77 5.60 6.82
C ILE A 37 7.63 6.52 5.98
N ALA A 38 8.70 5.99 5.41
CA ALA A 38 9.66 6.77 4.64
C ALA A 38 9.07 7.22 3.29
N GLU A 39 9.33 8.48 2.92
CA GLU A 39 8.84 9.06 1.65
C GLU A 39 9.48 8.36 0.44
N LYS A 40 8.66 8.00 -0.56
CA LYS A 40 9.10 7.35 -1.80
C LYS A 40 9.93 6.09 -1.59
N GLN A 41 9.53 5.32 -0.60
CA GLN A 41 10.09 4.02 -0.25
C GLN A 41 8.96 2.99 -0.15
N VAL A 42 9.32 1.72 -0.25
CA VAL A 42 8.40 0.61 -0.02
C VAL A 42 8.59 0.08 1.39
N THR A 43 7.52 0.10 2.19
CA THR A 43 7.48 -0.57 3.50
C THR A 43 6.64 -1.84 3.40
N ALA A 44 7.24 -3.00 3.60
CA ALA A 44 6.53 -4.28 3.67
C ALA A 44 6.04 -4.58 5.08
N LEU A 45 4.81 -5.05 5.20
CA LEU A 45 4.22 -5.58 6.43
C LEU A 45 4.18 -7.10 6.30
N ILE A 46 4.93 -7.82 7.14
CA ILE A 46 5.01 -9.28 7.18
C ILE A 46 4.50 -9.82 8.51
N GLY A 47 4.16 -11.10 8.56
CA GLY A 47 3.68 -11.78 9.77
C GLY A 47 2.63 -12.82 9.44
N PRO A 48 2.24 -13.67 10.40
CA PRO A 48 1.25 -14.72 10.21
C PRO A 48 -0.14 -14.17 9.86
N SER A 49 -0.99 -15.03 9.30
CA SER A 49 -2.38 -14.66 9.00
C SER A 49 -3.11 -14.24 10.27
N GLY A 50 -3.94 -13.20 10.18
CA GLY A 50 -4.70 -12.69 11.32
C GLY A 50 -3.92 -11.83 12.33
N CYS A 51 -2.62 -11.57 12.15
CA CYS A 51 -1.83 -10.80 13.11
C CYS A 51 -2.07 -9.28 13.08
N GLY A 52 -2.92 -8.76 12.16
CA GLY A 52 -3.28 -7.33 12.13
C GLY A 52 -2.71 -6.53 10.94
N LYS A 53 -1.94 -7.11 10.00
CA LYS A 53 -1.32 -6.39 8.87
C LYS A 53 -2.33 -5.62 8.01
N SER A 54 -3.35 -6.28 7.49
CA SER A 54 -4.38 -5.63 6.67
C SER A 54 -5.24 -4.66 7.52
N THR A 55 -5.40 -4.93 8.81
CA THR A 55 -6.04 -3.98 9.74
C THR A 55 -5.21 -2.71 9.82
N PHE A 56 -3.90 -2.83 10.06
CA PHE A 56 -2.99 -1.69 10.12
C PHE A 56 -2.95 -0.92 8.80
N LEU A 57 -2.81 -1.63 7.67
CA LEU A 57 -2.82 -1.03 6.33
C LEU A 57 -4.08 -0.18 6.10
N ARG A 58 -5.26 -0.72 6.45
CA ARG A 58 -6.56 -0.06 6.25
C ARG A 58 -6.84 1.10 7.22
N CYS A 59 -6.03 1.28 8.27
CA CYS A 59 -6.09 2.48 9.09
C CYS A 59 -5.66 3.73 8.31
N PHE A 60 -4.71 3.60 7.37
CA PHE A 60 -4.19 4.73 6.60
C PHE A 60 -5.23 5.39 5.69
N ASN A 61 -6.18 4.63 5.14
CA ASN A 61 -7.23 5.18 4.27
C ASN A 61 -8.62 5.16 4.91
N ARG A 62 -8.69 4.89 6.21
CA ARG A 62 -9.93 4.88 7.00
C ARG A 62 -11.02 3.97 6.43
N MET A 63 -10.62 2.82 5.83
CA MET A 63 -11.58 1.83 5.34
C MET A 63 -12.44 1.24 6.45
N HIS A 64 -11.96 1.25 7.68
CA HIS A 64 -12.71 0.76 8.84
C HIS A 64 -13.89 1.64 9.22
N ASP A 65 -13.92 2.91 8.80
CA ASP A 65 -15.06 3.83 9.04
C ASP A 65 -16.32 3.41 8.28
N LEU A 66 -16.20 2.52 7.30
CA LEU A 66 -17.36 1.94 6.59
C LEU A 66 -18.17 0.97 7.47
N TYR A 67 -17.61 0.54 8.59
CA TYR A 67 -18.24 -0.41 9.51
C TYR A 67 -18.44 0.22 10.88
N PRO A 68 -19.61 0.05 11.51
CA PRO A 68 -19.89 0.63 12.82
C PRO A 68 -19.04 -0.02 13.93
N ASN A 69 -18.91 0.68 15.05
CA ASN A 69 -18.24 0.22 16.28
C ASN A 69 -16.72 0.04 16.17
N ASN A 70 -16.08 0.53 15.11
CA ASN A 70 -14.62 0.57 15.00
C ASN A 70 -14.07 1.83 15.66
N ARG A 71 -12.90 1.71 16.31
CA ARG A 71 -12.30 2.82 17.05
C ARG A 71 -10.79 2.83 16.87
N TYR A 72 -10.28 4.03 16.55
CA TYR A 72 -8.85 4.36 16.59
C TYR A 72 -8.51 5.07 17.89
N CYS A 73 -7.31 4.81 18.45
CA CYS A 73 -6.67 5.63 19.46
C CYS A 73 -5.21 5.84 19.03
N GLY A 74 -4.62 6.99 19.37
CA GLY A 74 -3.33 7.39 18.82
C GLY A 74 -3.47 8.15 17.53
N GLU A 75 -2.38 8.25 16.75
CA GLU A 75 -2.28 9.15 15.60
C GLU A 75 -1.60 8.48 14.40
N ILE A 76 -2.01 8.89 13.19
CA ILE A 76 -1.25 8.71 11.96
C ILE A 76 -1.10 10.10 11.34
N ILE A 77 0.09 10.67 11.47
CA ILE A 77 0.40 12.02 10.98
C ILE A 77 0.93 11.93 9.55
N LEU A 78 0.24 12.56 8.60
CA LEU A 78 0.64 12.63 7.20
C LEU A 78 1.36 13.96 6.95
N HIS A 79 2.56 13.89 6.37
CA HIS A 79 3.38 15.05 6.02
C HIS A 79 3.18 15.48 4.56
N PRO A 80 3.43 16.78 4.23
CA PRO A 80 4.07 17.82 5.06
C PRO A 80 3.12 18.65 5.92
N ASP A 81 1.81 18.53 5.74
CA ASP A 81 0.79 19.34 6.42
C ASP A 81 0.49 18.91 7.87
N ASN A 82 1.10 17.82 8.32
CA ASN A 82 0.94 17.25 9.66
C ASN A 82 -0.51 16.89 10.02
N THR A 83 -1.28 16.49 9.03
CA THR A 83 -2.67 16.08 9.23
C THR A 83 -2.72 14.72 9.96
N ASN A 84 -3.40 14.65 11.11
CA ASN A 84 -3.74 13.37 11.73
C ASN A 84 -4.91 12.72 10.98
N ILE A 85 -4.59 11.78 10.08
CA ILE A 85 -5.59 11.19 9.17
C ILE A 85 -6.61 10.29 9.85
N VAL A 86 -6.41 9.90 11.11
CA VAL A 86 -7.38 9.12 11.90
C VAL A 86 -8.23 9.98 12.83
N ASP A 87 -8.02 11.30 12.84
CA ASP A 87 -8.87 12.24 13.58
C ASP A 87 -10.28 12.25 12.97
N ARG A 88 -11.31 12.28 13.85
CA ARG A 88 -12.73 12.28 13.45
C ARG A 88 -13.16 13.55 12.72
N ASN A 89 -12.46 14.66 12.94
CA ASN A 89 -12.74 15.95 12.29
C ASN A 89 -12.17 16.02 10.87
N VAL A 90 -11.27 15.11 10.48
CA VAL A 90 -10.73 15.03 9.12
C VAL A 90 -11.68 14.25 8.23
N ASP A 91 -12.02 14.79 7.06
CA ASP A 91 -12.88 14.11 6.11
C ASP A 91 -12.21 12.84 5.55
N ALA A 92 -12.86 11.70 5.72
CA ALA A 92 -12.38 10.42 5.21
C ALA A 92 -12.27 10.38 3.68
N MET A 93 -13.06 11.20 2.95
CA MET A 93 -12.94 11.31 1.50
C MET A 93 -11.64 12.00 1.08
N GLU A 94 -11.26 13.06 1.78
CA GLU A 94 -9.96 13.73 1.55
C GLU A 94 -8.80 12.78 1.80
N VAL A 95 -8.85 12.01 2.90
CA VAL A 95 -7.84 10.99 3.19
C VAL A 95 -7.75 9.95 2.05
N ARG A 96 -8.89 9.44 1.56
CA ARG A 96 -8.91 8.44 0.47
C ARG A 96 -8.47 8.99 -0.89
N MET A 97 -8.55 10.30 -1.08
CA MET A 97 -8.01 10.96 -2.27
C MET A 97 -6.48 11.09 -2.23
N ARG A 98 -5.90 11.12 -1.03
CA ARG A 98 -4.44 11.19 -0.80
C ARG A 98 -3.81 9.80 -0.68
N ILE A 99 -4.59 8.80 -0.21
CA ILE A 99 -4.11 7.45 0.11
C ILE A 99 -4.99 6.42 -0.59
N SER A 100 -4.52 5.95 -1.74
CA SER A 100 -5.20 4.93 -2.55
C SER A 100 -4.92 3.52 -2.06
N MET A 101 -5.80 2.56 -2.44
CA MET A 101 -5.65 1.16 -2.06
C MET A 101 -5.90 0.23 -3.24
N VAL A 102 -5.03 -0.79 -3.34
CA VAL A 102 -5.15 -1.94 -4.23
C VAL A 102 -5.40 -3.17 -3.38
N PHE A 103 -6.50 -3.87 -3.65
CA PHE A 103 -6.95 -5.01 -2.87
C PHE A 103 -6.32 -6.33 -3.34
N GLN A 104 -6.38 -7.33 -2.49
CA GLN A 104 -5.88 -8.67 -2.72
C GLN A 104 -6.50 -9.34 -3.97
N LYS A 105 -7.83 -9.24 -4.11
CA LYS A 105 -8.52 -9.69 -5.32
C LYS A 105 -8.77 -8.49 -6.22
N PRO A 106 -8.47 -8.59 -7.53
CA PRO A 106 -8.86 -7.56 -8.47
C PRO A 106 -10.34 -7.23 -8.35
N ASN A 107 -10.66 -5.96 -8.28
CA ASN A 107 -12.04 -5.48 -8.10
C ASN A 107 -12.38 -4.36 -9.10
N PRO A 108 -12.23 -4.59 -10.41
CA PRO A 108 -12.64 -3.61 -11.39
C PRO A 108 -14.15 -3.33 -11.27
N PHE A 109 -14.58 -2.10 -11.56
CA PHE A 109 -15.99 -1.78 -11.65
C PHE A 109 -16.61 -2.46 -12.89
N PRO A 110 -17.92 -2.77 -12.90
CA PRO A 110 -18.63 -3.30 -14.07
C PRO A 110 -18.82 -2.21 -15.14
N LYS A 111 -17.70 -1.68 -15.59
CA LYS A 111 -17.57 -0.56 -16.54
C LYS A 111 -16.44 -0.87 -17.51
N SER A 112 -16.27 -0.01 -18.52
CA SER A 112 -15.14 -0.12 -19.44
C SER A 112 -13.80 0.09 -18.75
N ILE A 113 -12.72 -0.30 -19.42
CA ILE A 113 -11.33 -0.06 -18.98
C ILE A 113 -11.12 1.43 -18.71
N TYR A 114 -11.53 2.27 -19.68
CA TYR A 114 -11.48 3.73 -19.57
C TYR A 114 -12.21 4.25 -18.33
N GLU A 115 -13.47 3.86 -18.15
CA GLU A 115 -14.31 4.35 -17.05
C GLU A 115 -13.83 3.87 -15.68
N ASN A 116 -13.13 2.75 -15.59
CA ASN A 116 -12.48 2.32 -14.35
C ASN A 116 -11.43 3.33 -13.91
N VAL A 117 -10.57 3.79 -14.82
CA VAL A 117 -9.49 4.73 -14.52
C VAL A 117 -10.04 6.15 -14.35
N ALA A 118 -10.94 6.59 -15.25
CA ALA A 118 -11.51 7.93 -15.21
C ALA A 118 -12.43 8.20 -14.02
N TYR A 119 -12.91 7.16 -13.32
CA TYR A 119 -13.90 7.30 -12.26
C TYR A 119 -13.45 8.25 -11.14
N GLY A 120 -12.26 8.01 -10.57
CA GLY A 120 -11.71 8.85 -9.50
C GLY A 120 -11.48 10.31 -9.93
N LEU A 121 -11.03 10.51 -11.17
CA LEU A 121 -10.83 11.84 -11.76
C LEU A 121 -12.15 12.61 -11.87
N ARG A 122 -13.23 11.92 -12.28
CA ARG A 122 -14.57 12.52 -12.35
C ARG A 122 -15.13 12.87 -10.97
N VAL A 123 -14.88 12.03 -9.96
CA VAL A 123 -15.24 12.31 -8.56
C VAL A 123 -14.52 13.56 -8.07
N ARG A 124 -13.26 13.76 -8.47
CA ARG A 124 -12.49 15.00 -8.23
C ARG A 124 -12.98 16.22 -9.00
N GLY A 125 -14.00 16.06 -9.86
CA GLY A 125 -14.61 17.17 -10.62
C GLY A 125 -13.98 17.41 -12.00
N MET A 126 -13.04 16.58 -12.47
CA MET A 126 -12.49 16.69 -13.82
C MET A 126 -13.57 16.37 -14.85
N ARG A 127 -13.84 17.29 -15.80
CA ARG A 127 -14.93 17.19 -16.78
C ARG A 127 -14.44 17.25 -18.20
N LYS A 128 -13.32 17.91 -18.46
CA LYS A 128 -12.81 18.10 -19.81
C LYS A 128 -12.27 16.80 -20.36
N LYS A 129 -12.78 16.40 -21.54
CA LYS A 129 -12.49 15.11 -22.13
C LYS A 129 -10.97 14.90 -22.37
N HIS A 130 -10.29 15.90 -22.94
CA HIS A 130 -8.86 15.79 -23.24
C HIS A 130 -8.01 15.61 -21.96
N GLU A 131 -8.32 16.34 -20.87
CA GLU A 131 -7.65 16.19 -19.59
C GLU A 131 -7.85 14.78 -18.99
N LEU A 132 -9.06 14.22 -19.15
CA LEU A 132 -9.38 12.85 -18.75
C LEU A 132 -8.62 11.84 -19.61
N ASP A 133 -8.58 12.03 -20.94
CA ASP A 133 -7.91 11.11 -21.87
C ASP A 133 -6.41 11.06 -21.54
N ASP A 134 -5.76 12.21 -21.34
CA ASP A 134 -4.35 12.32 -20.97
C ASP A 134 -4.04 11.61 -19.64
N LYS A 135 -4.85 11.87 -18.60
CA LYS A 135 -4.68 11.25 -17.29
C LYS A 135 -4.95 9.74 -17.29
N VAL A 136 -5.94 9.28 -18.07
CA VAL A 136 -6.20 7.85 -18.23
C VAL A 136 -5.03 7.14 -18.92
N GLU A 137 -4.48 7.73 -19.98
CA GLU A 137 -3.29 7.20 -20.64
C GLU A 137 -2.10 7.18 -19.68
N GLU A 138 -1.82 8.28 -18.98
CA GLU A 138 -0.74 8.37 -17.99
C GLU A 138 -0.84 7.27 -16.93
N ALA A 139 -2.03 7.08 -16.35
CA ALA A 139 -2.27 6.07 -15.33
C ALA A 139 -2.11 4.64 -15.87
N LEU A 140 -2.62 4.35 -17.07
CA LEU A 140 -2.46 3.04 -17.71
C LEU A 140 -0.99 2.74 -18.09
N ARG A 141 -0.24 3.76 -18.51
CA ARG A 141 1.22 3.65 -18.72
C ARG A 141 1.95 3.41 -17.40
N GLY A 142 1.58 4.17 -16.36
CA GLY A 142 2.12 4.02 -15.01
C GLY A 142 1.87 2.63 -14.42
N ALA A 143 0.80 1.95 -14.82
CA ALA A 143 0.49 0.57 -14.43
C ALA A 143 0.99 -0.49 -15.43
N ALA A 144 1.86 -0.14 -16.40
CA ALA A 144 2.39 -1.00 -17.46
C ALA A 144 1.28 -1.77 -18.24
N LEU A 145 0.11 -1.16 -18.42
CA LEU A 145 -1.06 -1.79 -19.07
C LEU A 145 -1.42 -1.16 -20.42
N TRP A 146 -0.96 0.07 -20.69
CA TRP A 146 -1.36 0.84 -21.88
C TRP A 146 -1.22 0.09 -23.20
N ASN A 147 -0.06 -0.51 -23.43
CA ASN A 147 0.22 -1.19 -24.72
C ASN A 147 -0.70 -2.38 -25.00
N GLU A 148 -1.28 -2.96 -23.95
CA GLU A 148 -2.18 -4.11 -24.07
C GLU A 148 -3.64 -3.71 -24.26
N VAL A 149 -4.01 -2.45 -23.89
CA VAL A 149 -5.43 -2.05 -23.83
C VAL A 149 -5.77 -0.79 -24.62
N LYS A 150 -4.79 -0.06 -25.18
CA LYS A 150 -5.00 1.24 -25.86
C LYS A 150 -6.05 1.19 -26.99
N ASP A 151 -6.14 0.08 -27.70
CA ASP A 151 -7.04 -0.11 -28.85
C ASP A 151 -8.42 -0.65 -28.43
N ARG A 152 -8.63 -0.95 -27.13
CA ARG A 152 -9.86 -1.54 -26.58
C ARG A 152 -10.32 -0.92 -25.27
N LEU A 153 -10.06 0.36 -25.06
CA LEU A 153 -10.41 1.10 -23.82
C LEU A 153 -11.92 1.09 -23.51
N LYS A 154 -12.77 0.83 -24.50
CA LYS A 154 -14.23 0.73 -24.35
C LYS A 154 -14.71 -0.65 -23.91
N ASP A 155 -13.86 -1.66 -23.96
CA ASP A 155 -14.20 -3.02 -23.54
C ASP A 155 -14.50 -3.06 -22.05
N LEU A 156 -15.35 -4.01 -21.65
CA LEU A 156 -15.62 -4.27 -20.24
C LEU A 156 -14.35 -4.74 -19.53
N ALA A 157 -14.07 -4.17 -18.35
CA ALA A 157 -12.90 -4.49 -17.56
C ALA A 157 -12.82 -5.99 -17.14
N PHE A 158 -13.97 -6.66 -17.04
CA PHE A 158 -14.03 -8.10 -16.73
C PHE A 158 -13.53 -9.01 -17.88
N ASN A 159 -13.36 -8.49 -19.08
CA ASN A 159 -12.80 -9.22 -20.22
C ASN A 159 -11.27 -9.30 -20.16
N LEU A 160 -10.64 -8.64 -19.20
CA LEU A 160 -9.21 -8.68 -18.95
C LEU A 160 -8.81 -9.94 -18.16
N SER A 161 -7.58 -10.43 -18.36
CA SER A 161 -7.00 -11.47 -17.50
C SER A 161 -6.85 -11.00 -16.05
N GLY A 162 -6.68 -11.91 -15.10
CA GLY A 162 -6.52 -11.57 -13.68
C GLY A 162 -5.38 -10.57 -13.42
N GLY A 163 -4.20 -10.79 -14.05
CA GLY A 163 -3.07 -9.88 -13.95
C GLY A 163 -3.35 -8.51 -14.60
N GLN A 164 -4.06 -8.47 -15.73
CA GLN A 164 -4.48 -7.23 -16.36
C GLN A 164 -5.52 -6.48 -15.50
N GLN A 165 -6.48 -7.19 -14.90
CA GLN A 165 -7.44 -6.60 -13.98
C GLN A 165 -6.74 -5.99 -12.75
N GLN A 166 -5.73 -6.65 -12.21
CA GLN A 166 -4.94 -6.12 -11.10
C GLN A 166 -4.19 -4.84 -11.50
N ARG A 167 -3.52 -4.85 -12.66
CA ARG A 167 -2.87 -3.65 -13.20
C ARG A 167 -3.87 -2.53 -13.51
N LEU A 168 -5.09 -2.85 -13.93
CA LEU A 168 -6.17 -1.86 -14.08
C LEU A 168 -6.56 -1.25 -12.73
N CYS A 169 -6.66 -2.06 -11.66
CA CYS A 169 -6.93 -1.55 -10.32
C CYS A 169 -5.78 -0.66 -9.82
N ILE A 170 -4.53 -0.96 -10.17
CA ILE A 170 -3.38 -0.10 -9.90
C ILE A 170 -3.48 1.20 -10.70
N ALA A 171 -3.79 1.15 -12.01
CA ALA A 171 -4.00 2.36 -12.82
C ALA A 171 -5.09 3.26 -12.22
N ARG A 172 -6.21 2.67 -11.80
CA ARG A 172 -7.29 3.39 -11.11
C ARG A 172 -6.82 4.08 -9.83
N ALA A 173 -5.96 3.40 -9.05
CA ALA A 173 -5.41 3.95 -7.82
C ALA A 173 -4.42 5.11 -8.09
N LEU A 174 -3.63 5.01 -9.17
CA LEU A 174 -2.64 6.02 -9.56
C LEU A 174 -3.27 7.26 -10.21
N ALA A 175 -4.40 7.09 -10.92
CA ALA A 175 -5.03 8.16 -11.72
C ALA A 175 -5.32 9.44 -10.91
N ILE A 176 -5.55 9.31 -9.62
CA ILE A 176 -5.84 10.45 -8.74
C ILE A 176 -4.58 11.06 -8.10
N ASP A 177 -3.38 10.74 -8.58
CA ASP A 177 -2.10 11.23 -8.06
C ASP A 177 -1.99 11.10 -6.53
N PRO A 178 -2.06 9.88 -5.96
CA PRO A 178 -2.03 9.68 -4.53
C PRO A 178 -0.63 9.94 -3.96
N GLU A 179 -0.56 10.29 -2.68
CA GLU A 179 0.69 10.45 -1.94
C GLU A 179 1.23 9.11 -1.42
N ILE A 180 0.30 8.19 -1.08
CA ILE A 180 0.60 6.84 -0.62
C ILE A 180 -0.29 5.85 -1.37
N VAL A 181 0.28 4.72 -1.80
CA VAL A 181 -0.47 3.58 -2.33
C VAL A 181 -0.32 2.39 -1.38
N LEU A 182 -1.46 1.85 -0.96
CA LEU A 182 -1.57 0.69 -0.10
C LEU A 182 -1.82 -0.55 -0.96
N PHE A 183 -1.02 -1.59 -0.79
CA PHE A 183 -1.19 -2.88 -1.45
C PHE A 183 -1.49 -3.97 -0.42
N ASP A 184 -2.69 -4.55 -0.47
CA ASP A 184 -3.10 -5.65 0.42
C ASP A 184 -2.96 -6.97 -0.33
N GLU A 185 -1.81 -7.64 -0.21
CA GLU A 185 -1.46 -8.91 -0.86
C GLU A 185 -1.72 -8.93 -2.40
N PRO A 186 -1.19 -7.97 -3.17
CA PRO A 186 -1.63 -7.69 -4.56
C PRO A 186 -1.36 -8.82 -5.55
N THR A 187 -0.57 -9.83 -5.19
CA THR A 187 -0.11 -10.91 -6.08
C THR A 187 -0.61 -12.29 -5.66
N SER A 188 -1.32 -12.41 -4.53
CA SER A 188 -1.71 -13.71 -3.95
C SER A 188 -2.64 -14.54 -4.83
N ALA A 189 -3.38 -13.91 -5.75
CA ALA A 189 -4.30 -14.56 -6.68
C ALA A 189 -3.77 -14.62 -8.13
N LEU A 190 -2.47 -14.34 -8.34
CA LEU A 190 -1.85 -14.23 -9.66
C LEU A 190 -0.87 -15.37 -9.91
N ASP A 191 -0.66 -15.66 -11.20
CA ASP A 191 0.39 -16.57 -11.64
C ASP A 191 1.80 -15.96 -11.46
N PRO A 192 2.88 -16.74 -11.55
CA PRO A 192 4.26 -16.25 -11.33
C PRO A 192 4.69 -15.12 -12.30
N ILE A 193 4.22 -15.15 -13.56
CA ILE A 193 4.57 -14.13 -14.56
C ILE A 193 3.91 -12.80 -14.21
N ALA A 194 2.60 -12.84 -13.93
CA ALA A 194 1.87 -11.66 -13.49
C ALA A 194 2.41 -11.11 -12.15
N THR A 195 2.82 -12.00 -11.23
CA THR A 195 3.49 -11.61 -9.97
C THR A 195 4.77 -10.83 -10.23
N GLY A 196 5.66 -11.34 -11.10
CA GLY A 196 6.90 -10.66 -11.48
C GLY A 196 6.63 -9.26 -12.06
N SER A 197 5.64 -9.15 -12.94
CA SER A 197 5.25 -7.86 -13.54
C SER A 197 4.75 -6.84 -12.48
N ILE A 198 4.05 -7.29 -11.43
CA ILE A 198 3.61 -6.41 -10.33
C ILE A 198 4.82 -6.01 -9.45
N GLU A 199 5.77 -6.89 -9.19
CA GLU A 199 6.99 -6.58 -8.43
C GLU A 199 7.85 -5.52 -9.13
N GLU A 200 8.06 -5.67 -10.45
CA GLU A 200 8.74 -4.67 -11.27
C GLU A 200 8.00 -3.32 -11.23
N LEU A 201 6.67 -3.37 -11.36
CA LEU A 201 5.83 -2.18 -11.28
C LEU A 201 5.95 -1.47 -9.92
N VAL A 202 5.94 -2.19 -8.81
CA VAL A 202 6.14 -1.61 -7.46
C VAL A 202 7.50 -0.92 -7.36
N SER A 203 8.56 -1.55 -7.91
CA SER A 203 9.92 -0.99 -7.91
C SER A 203 10.03 0.31 -8.74
N GLU A 204 9.25 0.45 -9.81
CA GLU A 204 9.19 1.70 -10.57
C GLU A 204 8.32 2.76 -9.88
N LEU A 205 7.20 2.35 -9.29
CA LEU A 205 6.25 3.25 -8.65
C LEU A 205 6.83 3.96 -7.42
N LYS A 206 7.72 3.30 -6.66
CA LYS A 206 8.33 3.92 -5.46
C LYS A 206 9.12 5.19 -5.78
N LYS A 207 9.58 5.37 -7.01
CA LYS A 207 10.25 6.61 -7.45
C LYS A 207 9.32 7.83 -7.43
N LYS A 208 8.00 7.61 -7.48
CA LYS A 208 6.97 8.66 -7.58
C LYS A 208 6.10 8.75 -6.33
N VAL A 209 5.77 7.62 -5.71
CA VAL A 209 4.79 7.51 -4.63
C VAL A 209 5.32 6.66 -3.48
N THR A 210 4.89 6.93 -2.26
CA THR A 210 5.20 6.10 -1.09
C THR A 210 4.31 4.84 -1.09
N ILE A 211 4.88 3.68 -0.74
CA ILE A 211 4.17 2.40 -0.84
C ILE A 211 4.21 1.66 0.50
N LEU A 212 3.03 1.21 0.96
CA LEU A 212 2.90 0.20 1.99
C LEU A 212 2.33 -1.07 1.35
N ILE A 213 3.00 -2.21 1.56
CA ILE A 213 2.57 -3.49 0.99
C ILE A 213 2.46 -4.57 2.07
N VAL A 214 1.30 -5.21 2.14
CA VAL A 214 1.13 -6.45 2.92
C VAL A 214 1.47 -7.62 2.02
N THR A 215 2.30 -8.53 2.48
CA THR A 215 2.56 -9.81 1.81
C THR A 215 2.84 -10.91 2.83
N HIS A 216 2.45 -12.12 2.50
CA HIS A 216 2.84 -13.34 3.22
C HIS A 216 4.04 -14.04 2.56
N ASN A 217 4.50 -13.55 1.41
CA ASN A 217 5.66 -14.09 0.70
C ASN A 217 6.93 -13.34 1.12
N MET A 218 7.79 -14.01 1.92
CA MET A 218 9.05 -13.45 2.42
C MET A 218 10.00 -13.05 1.31
N GLN A 219 10.08 -13.87 0.25
CA GLN A 219 10.96 -13.58 -0.88
C GLN A 219 10.49 -12.33 -1.64
N GLN A 220 9.19 -12.13 -1.78
CA GLN A 220 8.63 -10.91 -2.35
C GLN A 220 8.98 -9.70 -1.49
N ALA A 221 8.72 -9.77 -0.17
CA ALA A 221 9.07 -8.68 0.74
C ALA A 221 10.56 -8.30 0.61
N ALA A 222 11.46 -9.30 0.63
CA ALA A 222 12.90 -9.08 0.51
C ALA A 222 13.32 -8.43 -0.82
N ARG A 223 12.60 -8.71 -1.93
CA ARG A 223 12.94 -8.13 -3.24
C ARG A 223 12.42 -6.72 -3.45
N VAL A 224 11.19 -6.43 -2.99
CA VAL A 224 10.49 -5.19 -3.38
C VAL A 224 10.57 -4.08 -2.34
N SER A 225 10.85 -4.39 -1.06
CA SER A 225 10.77 -3.39 0.00
C SER A 225 12.13 -2.82 0.42
N ASP A 226 12.11 -1.57 0.84
CA ASP A 226 13.24 -0.87 1.45
C ASP A 226 13.22 -1.05 2.98
N PHE A 227 12.03 -1.04 3.57
CA PHE A 227 11.79 -1.29 4.99
C PHE A 227 10.83 -2.46 5.19
N THR A 228 11.03 -3.19 6.28
CA THR A 228 10.16 -4.30 6.66
C THR A 228 9.69 -4.16 8.10
N ALA A 229 8.40 -4.33 8.32
CA ALA A 229 7.75 -4.38 9.62
C ALA A 229 7.21 -5.79 9.86
N TYR A 230 7.71 -6.46 10.89
CA TYR A 230 7.17 -7.74 11.34
C TYR A 230 6.11 -7.52 12.42
N MET A 231 4.91 -8.04 12.19
CA MET A 231 3.76 -7.93 13.08
C MET A 231 3.34 -9.30 13.61
N TYR A 232 2.97 -9.34 14.90
CA TYR A 232 2.46 -10.53 15.55
C TYR A 232 1.40 -10.19 16.60
N LEU A 233 0.22 -10.81 16.53
CA LEU A 233 -0.92 -10.63 17.46
C LEU A 233 -1.27 -9.16 17.77
N GLY A 234 -1.20 -8.31 16.77
CA GLY A 234 -1.52 -6.87 16.88
C GLY A 234 -0.35 -6.00 17.33
N ASP A 235 0.79 -6.57 17.66
CA ASP A 235 2.00 -5.87 18.05
C ASP A 235 2.96 -5.70 16.86
N LEU A 236 3.70 -4.58 16.81
CA LEU A 236 4.87 -4.40 15.95
C LEU A 236 6.09 -4.97 16.68
N ILE A 237 6.58 -6.12 16.24
CA ILE A 237 7.69 -6.83 16.89
C ILE A 237 9.03 -6.23 16.48
N GLU A 238 9.20 -5.98 15.17
CA GLU A 238 10.43 -5.40 14.64
C GLU A 238 10.13 -4.55 13.42
N PHE A 239 10.86 -3.44 13.27
CA PHE A 239 10.86 -2.58 12.11
C PHE A 239 12.27 -2.13 11.79
N GLY A 240 12.65 -2.17 10.52
CA GLY A 240 13.96 -1.72 10.07
C GLY A 240 14.18 -1.83 8.58
N ASP A 241 15.41 -1.55 8.14
CA ASP A 241 15.87 -1.82 6.79
C ASP A 241 15.62 -3.29 6.43
N THR A 242 15.08 -3.53 5.24
CA THR A 242 14.68 -4.88 4.80
C THR A 242 15.86 -5.85 4.83
N SER A 243 17.04 -5.43 4.33
CA SER A 243 18.21 -6.27 4.35
C SER A 243 18.59 -6.66 5.80
N ALA A 244 18.58 -5.70 6.73
CA ALA A 244 18.90 -5.96 8.12
C ALA A 244 17.89 -6.92 8.78
N VAL A 245 16.59 -6.70 8.59
CA VAL A 245 15.54 -7.56 9.15
C VAL A 245 15.63 -9.00 8.64
N PHE A 246 15.97 -9.20 7.36
CA PHE A 246 16.05 -10.54 6.77
C PHE A 246 17.39 -11.26 7.02
N THR A 247 18.50 -10.55 7.23
CA THR A 247 19.83 -11.17 7.40
C THR A 247 20.32 -11.18 8.82
N ASN A 248 19.93 -10.21 9.63
CA ASN A 248 20.38 -10.07 11.04
C ASN A 248 19.26 -9.46 11.89
N PRO A 249 18.12 -10.15 12.06
CA PRO A 249 17.01 -9.65 12.86
C PRO A 249 17.44 -9.45 14.33
N LYS A 250 16.93 -8.40 14.95
CA LYS A 250 17.23 -8.05 16.35
C LYS A 250 16.35 -8.84 17.34
N ARG A 251 15.23 -9.35 16.87
CA ARG A 251 14.23 -10.08 17.65
C ARG A 251 14.24 -11.54 17.27
N LYS A 252 14.28 -12.41 18.28
CA LYS A 252 14.23 -13.86 18.05
C LYS A 252 12.93 -14.28 17.35
N GLU A 253 11.83 -13.66 17.71
CA GLU A 253 10.52 -13.90 17.11
C GLU A 253 10.52 -13.61 15.59
N THR A 254 11.29 -12.60 15.16
CA THR A 254 11.50 -12.27 13.74
C THR A 254 12.34 -13.34 13.04
N GLU A 255 13.44 -13.76 13.68
CA GLU A 255 14.31 -14.82 13.17
C GLU A 255 13.54 -16.14 12.99
N ASP A 256 12.79 -16.56 14.01
CA ASP A 256 12.00 -17.78 13.98
C ASP A 256 10.94 -17.73 12.86
N TYR A 257 10.30 -16.57 12.66
CA TYR A 257 9.31 -16.38 11.59
C TYR A 257 9.93 -16.46 10.19
N ILE A 258 11.06 -15.75 9.95
CA ILE A 258 11.73 -15.71 8.65
C ILE A 258 12.33 -17.06 8.27
N THR A 259 12.85 -17.80 9.27
CA THR A 259 13.46 -19.13 9.06
C THR A 259 12.46 -20.28 9.02
N GLY A 260 11.15 -19.99 9.19
CA GLY A 260 10.10 -21.02 9.20
C GLY A 260 10.07 -21.88 10.46
N ARG A 261 10.74 -21.46 11.54
CA ARG A 261 10.76 -22.13 12.85
C ARG A 261 9.63 -21.67 13.76
N PHE A 262 8.68 -20.97 13.18
CA PHE A 262 7.54 -20.41 13.88
C PHE A 262 6.44 -21.47 14.03
N GLY A 263 6.16 -21.92 15.25
CA GLY A 263 5.15 -22.93 15.58
C GLY A 263 5.00 -23.06 17.09
#